data_197b71cf771a56c859dba52b5bcc5538
#
_entry.id   197b71cf771a56c859dba52b5bcc5538
#
_cell.length_a   1.000
_cell.length_b   1.000
_cell.length_c   1.000
_cell.angle_alpha   90.00
_cell.angle_beta   90.00
_cell.angle_gamma   90.00
#
_symmetry.space_group_name_H-M   'P 1'
#
loop_
_entity.id
_entity.type
_entity.pdbx_description
1 polymer ?
#
loop_
_entity_poly.entity_id
_entity_poly.type
_entity_poly.pdbx_seq_one_letter_code
_entity_poly.pdbx_strand_id
1 'polypeptide(L)'
;MLPAIVSDMLHGELPAHAPKQLRLRDTTTLLGNDGWILLGERPQDEIALGLVGKFWRPVIQFARIAPDTFREFQEPGYAKTIYSLSVRPIDGRHTLLSGVMRTATTDANARRWFRRYWMLGVGSGAHVLVQGLIDLTREAAEQAVKSAA
;
A
#
# COMPACT_ATOMS: atom_id res chain seq x y z
N MET A 1 4.56 11.97 3.77
CA MET A 1 5.84 11.48 4.33
C MET A 1 5.70 9.99 4.54
N LEU A 2 6.46 9.20 3.82
CA LEU A 2 6.55 7.77 4.06
C LEU A 2 7.05 7.52 5.48
N PRO A 3 6.56 6.51 6.19
CA PRO A 3 7.07 6.19 7.51
C PRO A 3 8.58 5.94 7.43
N ALA A 4 9.36 6.52 8.32
CA ALA A 4 10.81 6.38 8.37
C ALA A 4 11.28 4.92 8.33
N ILE A 5 10.50 4.01 8.94
CA ILE A 5 10.75 2.57 8.94
C ILE A 5 10.75 1.98 7.53
N VAL A 6 9.89 2.50 6.64
CA VAL A 6 9.83 2.04 5.25
C VAL A 6 10.99 2.65 4.47
N SER A 7 11.35 3.90 4.76
CA SER A 7 12.50 4.56 4.13
C SER A 7 13.84 3.87 4.46
N ASP A 8 14.03 3.44 5.71
CA ASP A 8 15.27 2.77 6.13
C ASP A 8 15.43 1.35 5.56
N MET A 9 14.32 0.72 5.16
CA MET A 9 14.35 -0.60 4.51
C MET A 9 14.75 -0.55 3.03
N LEU A 10 14.90 0.64 2.45
CA LEU A 10 14.96 0.84 1.00
C LEU A 10 16.37 1.14 0.45
N HIS A 11 17.41 0.94 1.23
CA HIS A 11 18.75 1.20 0.77
C HIS A 11 19.32 0.02 -0.02
N GLY A 12 19.07 0.00 -1.31
CA GLY A 12 19.67 -0.95 -2.24
C GLY A 12 19.19 -0.68 -3.67
N GLU A 13 20.10 -0.71 -4.62
CA GLU A 13 19.74 -0.68 -6.04
C GLU A 13 19.19 -2.04 -6.45
N LEU A 14 18.12 -2.04 -7.24
CA LEU A 14 17.64 -3.27 -7.89
C LEU A 14 18.75 -3.79 -8.81
N PRO A 15 19.03 -5.10 -8.83
CA PRO A 15 20.00 -5.65 -9.74
C PRO A 15 19.65 -5.26 -11.19
N ALA A 16 20.65 -5.02 -12.01
CA ALA A 16 20.51 -4.57 -13.40
C ALA A 16 19.62 -5.49 -14.28
N HIS A 17 19.25 -6.65 -13.77
CA HIS A 17 18.44 -7.67 -14.43
C HIS A 17 16.99 -7.69 -13.92
N ALA A 18 16.58 -6.79 -13.00
CA ALA A 18 15.17 -6.63 -12.68
C ALA A 18 14.41 -6.23 -13.95
N PRO A 19 13.29 -6.90 -14.27
CA PRO A 19 12.56 -6.58 -15.49
C PRO A 19 12.16 -5.11 -15.46
N LYS A 20 12.65 -4.37 -16.45
CA LYS A 20 12.40 -2.93 -16.63
C LYS A 20 10.93 -2.53 -16.69
N GLN A 21 10.01 -3.47 -16.64
CA GLN A 21 8.61 -3.25 -17.01
C GLN A 21 7.61 -3.42 -15.89
N LEU A 22 7.95 -4.00 -14.75
CA LEU A 22 7.03 -4.01 -13.62
C LEU A 22 7.12 -2.68 -12.87
N ARG A 23 6.29 -1.75 -13.29
CA ARG A 23 6.14 -0.50 -12.54
C ARG A 23 5.26 -0.82 -11.33
N LEU A 24 5.69 -0.43 -10.15
CA LEU A 24 4.86 -0.49 -8.95
C LEU A 24 3.50 0.22 -9.14
N ARG A 25 3.40 1.13 -10.10
CA ARG A 25 2.15 1.73 -10.59
C ARG A 25 1.13 0.71 -11.10
N ASP A 26 1.57 -0.40 -11.63
CA ASP A 26 0.65 -1.42 -12.14
C ASP A 26 -0.09 -2.11 -11.00
N THR A 27 0.44 -2.03 -9.77
CA THR A 27 -0.24 -2.45 -8.54
C THR A 27 -1.50 -1.63 -8.27
N THR A 28 -1.57 -0.37 -8.68
CA THR A 28 -2.78 0.46 -8.55
C THR A 28 -3.93 -0.07 -9.39
N THR A 29 -3.63 -0.67 -10.53
CA THR A 29 -4.61 -1.30 -11.42
C THR A 29 -5.18 -2.59 -10.79
N LEU A 30 -4.35 -3.30 -10.02
CA LEU A 30 -4.77 -4.51 -9.30
C LEU A 30 -5.65 -4.21 -8.09
N LEU A 31 -5.50 -3.03 -7.47
CA LEU A 31 -6.27 -2.60 -6.31
C LEU A 31 -7.67 -2.08 -6.66
N GLY A 32 -8.02 -2.00 -7.94
CA GLY A 32 -9.26 -1.38 -8.39
C GLY A 32 -9.20 0.15 -8.34
N ASN A 33 -10.10 0.79 -9.05
CA ASN A 33 -10.09 2.26 -9.23
C ASN A 33 -10.78 3.02 -8.09
N ASP A 34 -11.09 2.33 -6.97
CA ASP A 34 -12.00 2.83 -5.94
C ASP A 34 -11.28 3.62 -4.84
N GLY A 35 -10.92 4.84 -5.16
CA GLY A 35 -10.53 5.83 -4.15
C GLY A 35 -9.06 5.82 -3.73
N TRP A 36 -8.21 4.98 -4.31
CA TRP A 36 -6.78 4.97 -4.04
C TRP A 36 -6.08 6.21 -4.59
N ILE A 37 -5.20 6.77 -3.78
CA ILE A 37 -4.46 8.00 -4.04
C ILE A 37 -2.98 7.64 -4.07
N LEU A 38 -2.29 7.98 -5.17
CA LEU A 38 -0.83 7.86 -5.22
C LEU A 38 -0.21 8.98 -4.37
N LEU A 39 0.35 8.62 -3.22
CA LEU A 39 0.99 9.56 -2.29
C LEU A 39 2.45 9.81 -2.64
N GLY A 40 3.12 8.85 -3.24
CA GLY A 40 4.50 8.97 -3.67
C GLY A 40 5.02 7.68 -4.28
N GLU A 41 6.06 7.84 -5.09
CA GLU A 41 6.73 6.75 -5.76
C GLU A 41 8.24 7.06 -5.85
N ARG A 42 9.06 6.07 -5.49
CA ARG A 42 10.45 6.00 -5.91
C ARG A 42 10.57 4.84 -6.89
N PRO A 43 10.80 5.14 -8.18
CA PRO A 43 10.85 4.09 -9.20
C PRO A 43 11.82 2.98 -8.82
N GLN A 44 11.38 1.73 -8.94
CA GLN A 44 12.11 0.50 -8.61
C GLN A 44 12.39 0.26 -7.11
N ASP A 45 12.02 1.17 -6.22
CA ASP A 45 12.22 1.03 -4.79
C ASP A 45 10.90 0.88 -4.03
N GLU A 46 10.00 1.85 -4.18
CA GLU A 46 8.86 1.99 -3.30
C GLU A 46 7.70 2.73 -3.95
N ILE A 47 6.48 2.32 -3.59
CA ILE A 47 5.25 3.06 -3.86
C ILE A 47 4.44 3.20 -2.57
N ALA A 48 3.81 4.35 -2.38
CA ALA A 48 2.87 4.60 -1.30
C ALA A 48 1.52 5.04 -1.85
N LEU A 49 0.48 4.34 -1.43
CA LEU A 49 -0.90 4.57 -1.78
C LEU A 49 -1.69 4.98 -0.53
N GLY A 50 -2.55 5.96 -0.68
CA GLY A 50 -3.45 6.41 0.37
C GLY A 50 -4.89 6.08 0.08
N LEU A 51 -5.67 5.91 1.13
CA LEU A 51 -7.11 5.71 1.07
C LEU A 51 -7.75 6.42 2.26
N VAL A 52 -8.81 7.16 2.01
CA VAL A 52 -9.59 7.82 3.06
C VAL A 52 -11.02 7.33 3.01
N GLY A 53 -11.56 6.86 4.13
CA GLY A 53 -12.91 6.32 4.13
C GLY A 53 -13.49 6.05 5.52
N LYS A 54 -14.76 5.71 5.51
CA LYS A 54 -15.50 5.19 6.68
C LYS A 54 -15.65 3.68 6.51
N PHE A 55 -14.58 2.94 6.80
CA PHE A 55 -14.45 1.50 6.51
C PHE A 55 -15.41 0.61 7.30
N TRP A 56 -15.92 1.09 8.45
CA TRP A 56 -16.87 0.38 9.31
C TRP A 56 -18.32 0.48 8.87
N ARG A 57 -18.59 1.19 7.77
CA ARG A 57 -19.94 1.27 7.21
C ARG A 57 -20.25 0.03 6.36
N PRO A 58 -21.49 -0.45 6.35
CA PRO A 58 -21.89 -1.57 5.48
C PRO A 58 -21.61 -1.30 4.00
N VAL A 59 -21.77 -0.05 3.58
CA VAL A 59 -21.27 0.47 2.30
C VAL A 59 -20.15 1.44 2.64
N ILE A 60 -18.92 1.09 2.24
CA ILE A 60 -17.76 1.91 2.52
C ILE A 60 -17.89 3.25 1.78
N GLN A 61 -17.75 4.33 2.52
CA GLN A 61 -17.78 5.69 1.97
C GLN A 61 -16.35 6.18 1.82
N PHE A 62 -15.86 6.28 0.60
CA PHE A 62 -14.56 6.84 0.29
C PHE A 62 -14.62 8.35 0.13
N ALA A 63 -13.63 9.06 0.68
CA ALA A 63 -13.40 10.46 0.39
C ALA A 63 -12.39 10.57 -0.76
N ARG A 64 -12.77 11.24 -1.84
CA ARG A 64 -11.86 11.57 -2.94
C ARG A 64 -11.18 12.88 -2.63
N ILE A 65 -9.89 12.81 -2.33
CA ILE A 65 -9.07 13.96 -2.01
C ILE A 65 -7.82 13.97 -2.88
N ALA A 66 -7.22 15.15 -3.04
CA ALA A 66 -5.97 15.27 -3.78
C ALA A 66 -4.80 14.72 -2.95
N PRO A 67 -3.73 14.21 -3.60
CA PRO A 67 -2.59 13.62 -2.91
C PRO A 67 -1.89 14.57 -1.91
N ASP A 68 -1.78 15.84 -2.25
CA ASP A 68 -1.18 16.89 -1.43
C ASP A 68 -1.99 17.21 -0.18
N THR A 69 -3.32 17.03 -0.22
CA THR A 69 -4.21 17.27 0.92
C THR A 69 -4.34 16.06 1.86
N PHE A 70 -3.86 14.89 1.47
CA PHE A 70 -4.00 13.65 2.25
C PHE A 70 -3.42 13.78 3.66
N ARG A 71 -2.26 14.40 3.80
CA ARG A 71 -1.59 14.55 5.09
C ARG A 71 -2.42 15.38 6.05
N GLU A 72 -2.98 16.47 5.57
CA GLU A 72 -3.71 17.48 6.36
C GLU A 72 -5.19 17.15 6.52
N PHE A 73 -5.70 16.14 5.82
CA PHE A 73 -7.09 15.76 5.91
C PHE A 73 -7.47 15.39 7.35
N GLN A 74 -8.43 16.12 7.92
CA GLN A 74 -8.89 16.00 9.31
C GLN A 74 -10.42 16.06 9.44
N GLU A 75 -11.17 15.89 8.36
CA GLU A 75 -12.63 15.85 8.47
C GLU A 75 -13.07 14.78 9.47
N PRO A 76 -13.99 15.12 10.40
CA PRO A 76 -14.42 14.18 11.43
C PRO A 76 -15.10 12.92 10.86
N GLY A 77 -14.90 11.81 11.53
CA GLY A 77 -15.58 10.56 11.20
C GLY A 77 -14.92 9.74 10.09
N TYR A 78 -13.64 9.96 9.77
CA TYR A 78 -12.90 9.20 8.76
C TYR A 78 -11.71 8.44 9.34
N ALA A 79 -11.23 7.48 8.58
CA ALA A 79 -9.92 6.89 8.73
C ALA A 79 -9.09 7.08 7.46
N LYS A 80 -7.78 7.29 7.65
CA LYS A 80 -6.78 7.40 6.58
C LYS A 80 -5.91 6.15 6.63
N THR A 81 -5.82 5.42 5.54
CA THR A 81 -4.95 4.25 5.41
C THR A 81 -3.85 4.54 4.41
N ILE A 82 -2.62 4.18 4.74
CA ILE A 82 -1.49 4.15 3.83
C ILE A 82 -1.11 2.70 3.63
N TYR A 83 -0.99 2.29 2.37
CA TYR A 83 -0.37 1.05 1.95
C TYR A 83 0.93 1.36 1.23
N SER A 84 2.04 0.83 1.71
CA SER A 84 3.34 0.97 1.08
C SER A 84 3.84 -0.39 0.63
N LEU A 85 4.35 -0.46 -0.58
CA LEU A 85 5.03 -1.61 -1.15
C LEU A 85 6.45 -1.21 -1.47
N SER A 86 7.42 -2.01 -1.04
CA SER A 86 8.84 -1.74 -1.26
C SER A 86 9.59 -2.98 -1.70
N VAL A 87 10.64 -2.77 -2.47
CA VAL A 87 11.53 -3.82 -2.97
C VAL A 87 12.97 -3.52 -2.58
N ARG A 88 13.68 -4.54 -2.14
CA ARG A 88 15.09 -4.44 -1.77
C ARG A 88 15.86 -5.67 -2.29
N PRO A 89 16.92 -5.50 -3.08
CA PRO A 89 17.76 -6.62 -3.47
C PRO A 89 18.47 -7.18 -2.23
N ILE A 90 18.48 -8.51 -2.10
CA ILE A 90 19.23 -9.23 -1.07
C ILE A 90 20.56 -9.68 -1.67
N ASP A 91 20.51 -10.25 -2.86
CA ASP A 91 21.66 -10.72 -3.63
C ASP A 91 21.35 -10.64 -5.14
N GLY A 92 22.24 -11.13 -5.99
CA GLY A 92 22.09 -11.09 -7.45
C GLY A 92 20.90 -11.90 -8.01
N ARG A 93 20.19 -12.67 -7.18
CA ARG A 93 19.05 -13.53 -7.58
C ARG A 93 17.77 -13.31 -6.78
N HIS A 94 17.89 -12.71 -5.59
CA HIS A 94 16.77 -12.57 -4.65
C HIS A 94 16.48 -11.10 -4.34
N THR A 95 15.22 -10.80 -4.32
CA THR A 95 14.70 -9.49 -3.93
C THR A 95 13.67 -9.66 -2.82
N LEU A 96 13.80 -8.88 -1.77
CA LEU A 96 12.79 -8.80 -0.71
C LEU A 96 11.68 -7.84 -1.14
N LEU A 97 10.46 -8.35 -1.17
CA LEU A 97 9.25 -7.57 -1.35
C LEU A 97 8.56 -7.39 0.01
N SER A 98 8.32 -6.15 0.39
CA SER A 98 7.70 -5.82 1.68
C SER A 98 6.45 -4.97 1.49
N GLY A 99 5.37 -5.34 2.17
CA GLY A 99 4.13 -4.58 2.23
C GLY A 99 3.84 -4.09 3.65
N VAL A 100 3.49 -2.83 3.81
CA VAL A 100 3.11 -2.23 5.10
C VAL A 100 1.80 -1.48 4.95
N MET A 101 0.84 -1.77 5.85
CA MET A 101 -0.41 -1.03 5.93
C MET A 101 -0.50 -0.33 7.28
N ARG A 102 -0.86 0.95 7.27
CA ARG A 102 -1.08 1.75 8.48
C ARG A 102 -2.35 2.55 8.35
N THR A 103 -3.11 2.60 9.44
CA THR A 103 -4.36 3.36 9.50
C THR A 103 -4.34 4.32 10.70
N ALA A 104 -4.76 5.55 10.45
CA ALA A 104 -5.02 6.57 11.46
C ALA A 104 -6.45 7.07 11.33
N THR A 105 -7.06 7.42 12.44
CA THR A 105 -8.42 7.98 12.47
C THR A 105 -8.37 9.48 12.72
N THR A 106 -9.31 10.21 12.15
CA THR A 106 -9.35 11.69 12.23
C THR A 106 -9.86 12.22 13.57
N ASP A 107 -10.64 11.41 14.31
CA ASP A 107 -11.17 11.79 15.61
C ASP A 107 -11.41 10.58 16.54
N ALA A 108 -11.78 10.87 17.78
CA ALA A 108 -12.01 9.86 18.81
C ALA A 108 -13.24 8.96 18.51
N ASN A 109 -14.25 9.49 17.85
CA ASN A 109 -15.43 8.74 17.47
C ASN A 109 -15.11 7.76 16.33
N ALA A 110 -14.42 8.22 15.29
CA ALA A 110 -13.90 7.38 14.22
C ALA A 110 -12.99 6.27 14.77
N ARG A 111 -12.12 6.61 15.74
CA ARG A 111 -11.25 5.63 16.42
C ARG A 111 -12.05 4.54 17.12
N ARG A 112 -13.13 4.89 17.81
CA ARG A 112 -13.99 3.94 18.52
C ARG A 112 -14.68 2.97 17.56
N TRP A 113 -15.21 3.48 16.46
CA TRP A 113 -15.84 2.67 15.43
C TRP A 113 -14.84 1.80 14.68
N PHE A 114 -13.70 2.36 14.28
CA PHE A 114 -12.63 1.62 13.61
C PHE A 114 -12.09 0.50 14.50
N ARG A 115 -11.92 0.73 15.81
CA ARG A 115 -11.50 -0.30 16.77
C ARG A 115 -12.48 -1.46 16.84
N ARG A 116 -13.78 -1.18 16.90
CA ARG A 116 -14.82 -2.23 16.89
C ARG A 116 -14.78 -3.04 15.60
N TYR A 117 -14.73 -2.36 14.46
CA TYR A 117 -14.59 -2.95 13.15
C TYR A 117 -13.35 -3.86 13.05
N TRP A 118 -12.22 -3.41 13.56
CA TRP A 118 -10.98 -4.17 13.58
C TRP A 118 -11.08 -5.42 14.46
N MET A 119 -11.71 -5.32 15.64
CA MET A 119 -11.90 -6.44 16.57
C MET A 119 -12.90 -7.49 16.07
N LEU A 120 -13.80 -7.14 15.16
CA LEU A 120 -14.75 -8.08 14.54
C LEU A 120 -14.10 -9.00 13.47
N GLY A 121 -12.79 -9.11 13.44
CA GLY A 121 -12.05 -10.01 12.55
C GLY A 121 -11.50 -9.37 11.28
N VAL A 122 -11.78 -8.09 11.04
CA VAL A 122 -11.27 -7.39 9.86
C VAL A 122 -9.75 -7.20 9.92
N GLY A 123 -9.17 -7.12 11.10
CA GLY A 123 -7.72 -7.11 11.29
C GLY A 123 -7.02 -8.32 10.65
N SER A 124 -7.62 -9.50 10.78
CA SER A 124 -7.14 -10.71 10.10
C SER A 124 -7.32 -10.63 8.59
N GLY A 125 -8.44 -10.07 8.12
CA GLY A 125 -8.70 -9.84 6.70
C GLY A 125 -7.74 -8.84 6.07
N ALA A 126 -7.35 -7.79 6.79
CA ALA A 126 -6.36 -6.82 6.33
C ALA A 126 -4.98 -7.48 6.13
N HIS A 127 -4.59 -8.40 7.03
CA HIS A 127 -3.35 -9.16 6.87
C HIS A 127 -3.40 -10.04 5.60
N VAL A 128 -4.50 -10.74 5.38
CA VAL A 128 -4.72 -11.55 4.16
C VAL A 128 -4.67 -10.68 2.91
N LEU A 129 -5.26 -9.48 2.95
CA LEU A 129 -5.22 -8.53 1.84
C LEU A 129 -3.79 -8.10 1.51
N VAL A 130 -3.02 -7.70 2.52
CA VAL A 130 -1.60 -7.30 2.32
C VAL A 130 -0.80 -8.45 1.76
N GLN A 131 -0.97 -9.66 2.29
CA GLN A 131 -0.28 -10.85 1.81
C GLN A 131 -0.67 -11.17 0.36
N GLY A 132 -1.97 -11.10 0.03
CA GLY A 132 -2.46 -11.32 -1.33
C GLY A 132 -1.88 -10.33 -2.34
N LEU A 133 -1.73 -9.06 -1.96
CA LEU A 133 -1.11 -8.04 -2.80
C LEU A 133 0.38 -8.30 -3.04
N ILE A 134 1.08 -8.75 -2.01
CA ILE A 134 2.50 -9.15 -2.12
C ILE A 134 2.62 -10.34 -3.08
N ASP A 135 1.78 -11.36 -2.93
CA ASP A 135 1.81 -12.55 -3.75
C ASP A 135 1.51 -12.24 -5.23
N LEU A 136 0.49 -11.42 -5.50
CA LEU A 136 0.17 -10.97 -6.86
C LEU A 136 1.31 -10.19 -7.50
N THR A 137 1.95 -9.31 -6.74
CA THR A 137 3.08 -8.53 -7.24
C THR A 137 4.28 -9.43 -7.55
N ARG A 138 4.55 -10.41 -6.69
CA ARG A 138 5.61 -11.41 -6.90
C ARG A 138 5.35 -12.24 -8.16
N GLU A 139 4.14 -12.78 -8.31
CA GLU A 139 3.77 -13.59 -9.48
C GLU A 139 3.90 -12.81 -10.78
N ALA A 140 3.44 -11.55 -10.80
CA ALA A 140 3.56 -10.68 -11.96
C ALA A 140 5.04 -10.41 -12.33
N ALA A 141 5.89 -10.20 -11.32
CA ALA A 141 7.34 -10.01 -11.52
C ALA A 141 8.01 -11.26 -12.10
N GLU A 142 7.70 -12.43 -11.54
CA GLU A 142 8.25 -13.71 -12.02
C GLU A 142 7.80 -14.04 -13.44
N GLN A 143 6.54 -13.74 -13.80
CA GLN A 143 6.03 -13.91 -15.16
C GLN A 143 6.73 -12.98 -16.16
N ALA A 144 6.97 -11.72 -15.79
CA ALA A 144 7.67 -10.77 -16.62
C ALA A 144 9.11 -11.22 -16.91
N VAL A 145 9.80 -11.79 -15.91
CA VAL A 145 11.15 -12.37 -16.10
C VAL A 145 11.12 -13.56 -17.07
N LYS A 146 10.16 -14.48 -16.92
CA LYS A 146 10.00 -15.64 -17.80
C LYS A 146 9.67 -15.26 -19.24
N SER A 147 8.93 -14.17 -19.44
CA SER A 147 8.56 -13.69 -20.78
C SER A 147 9.70 -12.95 -21.48
N ALA A 148 10.69 -12.47 -20.73
CA ALA A 148 11.87 -11.75 -21.25
C ALA A 148 13.05 -12.67 -21.55
N ALA A 149 12.98 -13.93 -21.13
CA ALA A 149 14.01 -14.95 -21.36
C ALA A 149 13.77 -15.74 -22.63
#